data_a22cb7ac35496ebfe439e03b10345e3f
#
_entry.id   a22cb7ac35496ebfe439e03b10345e3f
#
_cell.length_a   1.000
_cell.length_b   1.000
_cell.length_c   1.000
_cell.angle_alpha   90.00
_cell.angle_beta   90.00
_cell.angle_gamma   90.00
#
_symmetry.space_group_name_H-M   'P 1'
#
loop_
_entity.id
_entity.type
_entity.pdbx_description
1 polymer ?
#
loop_
_entity_poly.entity_id
_entity_poly.type
_entity_poly.pdbx_seq_one_letter_code
_entity_poly.pdbx_strand_id
1 'polypeptide(L)'
;AMHNLAMAVATKAGYVVTGSDDEIFDPARTHLLQAGLLPEEMGWHPEKITSDIDAIILGMHAREDNPELVRARELGIKIYSFPEYLYEQTKDKIRIVVGGSHGKTSTTSMILYVLQHLGIEADYMVGAQIEGFERMVRLSDTAKYAVFEGDEYLTSPLDLRSKFLWYHPHVAILTGIAWDHINVFPTFDGYVDTFRKFVDGIEENGTFIYYKHDSNLCEIASQARKDIKQLPYEAYQGDVDMKIFGKHNMENLQAAALACEQIGVKPEDFYREIATFTGASNRLELIDEIGTNVVYKDFAHSPSKLRATVNAVRERYPEKQLVAAMELHTFSSLMADFLPQYEGCMAQADVALVYFNPKVIEHKRLTPITAEEVRKAFGTENVEVFTDSQLLQERLRSLTYDNTALLMMTSGTFDGVNIPEFARELIK
;
A
#
# COMPACT_ATOMS: atom_id res chain seq x y z
N ALA A 1 -8.23 7.32 -1.39
CA ALA A 1 -8.88 6.81 -0.17
C ALA A 1 -10.23 7.48 0.04
N MET A 2 -10.31 8.82 0.15
CA MET A 2 -11.56 9.56 0.47
C MET A 2 -12.70 9.28 -0.49
N HIS A 3 -12.49 9.32 -1.82
CA HIS A 3 -13.55 9.02 -2.78
C HIS A 3 -14.13 7.60 -2.62
N ASN A 4 -13.28 6.61 -2.30
CA ASN A 4 -13.75 5.24 -2.02
C ASN A 4 -14.60 5.17 -0.74
N LEU A 5 -14.23 5.94 0.30
CA LEU A 5 -15.04 6.05 1.51
C LEU A 5 -16.38 6.72 1.22
N ALA A 6 -16.39 7.85 0.50
CA ALA A 6 -17.62 8.54 0.12
C ALA A 6 -18.59 7.61 -0.63
N MET A 7 -18.09 6.88 -1.62
CA MET A 7 -18.87 5.89 -2.35
C MET A 7 -19.38 4.75 -1.46
N ALA A 8 -18.56 4.26 -0.52
CA ALA A 8 -18.96 3.20 0.41
C ALA A 8 -20.08 3.67 1.35
N VAL A 9 -19.95 4.88 1.90
CA VAL A 9 -20.98 5.45 2.78
C VAL A 9 -22.28 5.73 2.02
N ALA A 10 -22.19 6.24 0.79
CA ALA A 10 -23.36 6.52 -0.04
C ALA A 10 -24.18 5.27 -0.41
N THR A 11 -23.62 4.07 -0.29
CA THR A 11 -24.38 2.82 -0.47
C THR A 11 -25.20 2.40 0.74
N LYS A 12 -24.97 3.01 1.90
CA LYS A 12 -25.72 2.70 3.12
C LYS A 12 -27.09 3.37 3.10
N ALA A 13 -28.12 2.62 3.47
CA ALA A 13 -29.48 3.15 3.51
C ALA A 13 -29.61 4.31 4.50
N GLY A 14 -30.22 5.41 4.05
CA GLY A 14 -30.46 6.60 4.86
C GLY A 14 -29.27 7.58 4.96
N TYR A 15 -28.16 7.31 4.28
CA TYR A 15 -27.03 8.24 4.22
C TYR A 15 -27.11 9.12 2.99
N VAL A 16 -26.90 10.41 3.16
CA VAL A 16 -26.70 11.40 2.10
C VAL A 16 -25.27 11.88 2.21
N VAL A 17 -24.51 11.74 1.14
CA VAL A 17 -23.08 12.09 1.11
C VAL A 17 -22.85 13.20 0.11
N THR A 18 -22.19 14.24 0.55
CA THR A 18 -21.66 15.35 -0.27
C THR A 18 -20.18 15.54 0.03
N GLY A 19 -19.47 16.30 -0.79
CA GLY A 19 -18.06 16.56 -0.54
C GLY A 19 -17.56 17.75 -1.33
N SER A 20 -16.40 18.27 -0.92
CA SER A 20 -15.68 19.37 -1.56
C SER A 20 -14.19 19.04 -1.62
N ASP A 21 -13.51 19.55 -2.64
CA ASP A 21 -12.05 19.49 -2.76
C ASP A 21 -11.60 20.62 -3.68
N ASP A 22 -10.34 21.07 -3.57
CA ASP A 22 -9.76 22.11 -4.46
C ASP A 22 -9.68 21.57 -5.88
N GLU A 23 -9.29 20.30 -6.02
CA GLU A 23 -9.08 19.65 -7.31
C GLU A 23 -9.23 18.12 -7.18
N ILE A 24 -9.97 17.51 -8.09
CA ILE A 24 -10.20 16.06 -8.10
C ILE A 24 -9.69 15.50 -9.43
N PHE A 25 -8.65 14.68 -9.37
CA PHE A 25 -8.04 14.01 -10.53
C PHE A 25 -8.59 12.60 -10.75
N ASP A 26 -8.37 12.06 -11.94
CA ASP A 26 -8.64 10.66 -12.23
C ASP A 26 -7.65 9.73 -11.47
N PRO A 27 -8.12 8.55 -11.07
CA PRO A 27 -9.44 7.94 -11.35
C PRO A 27 -10.55 8.39 -10.39
N ALA A 28 -10.26 9.18 -9.34
CA ALA A 28 -11.25 9.60 -8.34
C ALA A 28 -12.38 10.43 -8.97
N ARG A 29 -12.06 11.31 -9.91
CA ARG A 29 -13.03 12.13 -10.63
C ARG A 29 -14.07 11.29 -11.39
N THR A 30 -13.59 10.34 -12.19
CA THR A 30 -14.45 9.43 -12.95
C THR A 30 -15.32 8.59 -12.02
N HIS A 31 -14.78 8.04 -10.95
CA HIS A 31 -15.53 7.21 -10.00
C HIS A 31 -16.62 8.01 -9.28
N LEU A 32 -16.32 9.22 -8.82
CA LEU A 32 -17.28 10.08 -8.15
C LEU A 32 -18.40 10.54 -9.12
N LEU A 33 -18.05 10.84 -10.39
CA LEU A 33 -19.03 11.19 -11.42
C LEU A 33 -19.99 10.02 -11.66
N GLN A 34 -19.48 8.82 -11.82
CA GLN A 34 -20.30 7.62 -12.02
C GLN A 34 -21.20 7.30 -10.81
N ALA A 35 -20.74 7.61 -9.61
CA ALA A 35 -21.49 7.45 -8.38
C ALA A 35 -22.49 8.59 -8.10
N GLY A 36 -22.50 9.65 -8.91
CA GLY A 36 -23.33 10.84 -8.68
C GLY A 36 -22.90 11.67 -7.47
N LEU A 37 -21.61 11.58 -7.07
CA LEU A 37 -21.03 12.23 -5.89
C LEU A 37 -20.00 13.30 -6.25
N LEU A 38 -19.73 13.53 -7.53
CA LEU A 38 -18.80 14.58 -7.95
C LEU A 38 -19.42 15.93 -7.65
N PRO A 39 -18.74 16.85 -6.91
CA PRO A 39 -19.24 18.20 -6.68
C PRO A 39 -19.43 18.94 -8.01
N GLU A 40 -20.47 19.77 -8.09
CA GLU A 40 -20.75 20.58 -9.27
C GLU A 40 -19.64 21.63 -9.50
N GLU A 41 -19.12 22.19 -8.41
CA GLU A 41 -18.05 23.18 -8.41
C GLU A 41 -16.91 22.72 -7.49
N MET A 42 -15.66 22.87 -7.95
CA MET A 42 -14.47 22.66 -7.13
C MET A 42 -14.26 23.83 -6.17
N GLY A 43 -13.55 23.58 -5.08
CA GLY A 43 -13.26 24.58 -4.04
C GLY A 43 -14.02 24.33 -2.75
N TRP A 44 -13.97 25.33 -1.87
CA TRP A 44 -14.51 25.25 -0.52
C TRP A 44 -15.73 26.15 -0.39
N HIS A 45 -16.84 25.58 0.11
CA HIS A 45 -18.16 26.19 0.14
C HIS A 45 -18.73 26.18 1.56
N PRO A 46 -18.26 27.06 2.48
CA PRO A 46 -18.71 27.08 3.86
C PRO A 46 -20.21 27.34 4.03
N GLU A 47 -20.87 27.95 3.05
CA GLU A 47 -22.33 28.16 3.02
C GLU A 47 -23.12 26.84 2.86
N LYS A 48 -22.49 25.78 2.32
CA LYS A 48 -23.08 24.43 2.23
C LYS A 48 -23.00 23.67 3.55
N ILE A 49 -22.18 24.15 4.52
CA ILE A 49 -22.04 23.54 5.82
C ILE A 49 -23.11 24.09 6.76
N THR A 50 -24.15 23.28 6.98
CA THR A 50 -25.36 23.62 7.71
C THR A 50 -25.54 22.70 8.93
N SER A 51 -26.38 23.09 9.89
CA SER A 51 -26.57 22.37 11.15
C SER A 51 -27.31 21.02 11.04
N ASP A 52 -27.81 20.67 9.88
CA ASP A 52 -28.44 19.39 9.53
C ASP A 52 -27.42 18.34 9.08
N ILE A 53 -26.14 18.72 8.94
CA ILE A 53 -25.07 17.78 8.68
C ILE A 53 -24.70 17.04 9.98
N ASP A 54 -24.79 15.71 9.97
CA ASP A 54 -24.49 14.86 11.12
C ASP A 54 -22.98 14.80 11.41
N ALA A 55 -22.16 14.73 10.38
CA ALA A 55 -20.71 14.62 10.52
C ALA A 55 -19.94 15.08 9.29
N ILE A 56 -18.70 15.52 9.53
CA ILE A 56 -17.70 15.78 8.49
C ILE A 56 -16.53 14.83 8.63
N ILE A 57 -16.06 14.29 7.51
CA ILE A 57 -14.89 13.40 7.45
C ILE A 57 -13.77 14.14 6.71
N LEU A 58 -12.67 14.37 7.40
CA LEU A 58 -11.53 15.11 6.86
C LEU A 58 -10.61 14.21 6.03
N GLY A 59 -10.22 14.70 4.86
CA GLY A 59 -9.12 14.17 4.07
C GLY A 59 -7.75 14.40 4.74
N MET A 60 -6.77 13.62 4.33
CA MET A 60 -5.41 13.65 4.89
C MET A 60 -4.70 15.01 4.72
N HIS A 61 -5.10 15.83 3.76
CA HIS A 61 -4.48 17.13 3.47
C HIS A 61 -5.25 18.32 4.02
N ALA A 62 -6.33 18.07 4.80
CA ALA A 62 -7.14 19.13 5.38
C ALA A 62 -6.31 20.03 6.32
N ARG A 63 -6.46 21.33 6.16
CA ARG A 63 -5.75 22.36 6.93
C ARG A 63 -6.69 23.02 7.94
N GLU A 64 -6.12 23.56 9.02
CA GLU A 64 -6.92 24.21 10.07
C GLU A 64 -7.71 25.44 9.58
N ASP A 65 -7.17 26.13 8.58
CA ASP A 65 -7.75 27.32 7.97
C ASP A 65 -8.76 27.01 6.86
N ASN A 66 -9.07 25.74 6.60
CA ASN A 66 -10.10 25.36 5.64
C ASN A 66 -11.46 25.96 6.04
N PRO A 67 -12.12 26.76 5.16
CA PRO A 67 -13.32 27.50 5.54
C PRO A 67 -14.52 26.60 5.88
N GLU A 68 -14.63 25.43 5.27
CA GLU A 68 -15.68 24.45 5.63
C GLU A 68 -15.41 23.82 6.99
N LEU A 69 -14.15 23.51 7.32
CA LEU A 69 -13.76 23.03 8.64
C LEU A 69 -14.00 24.06 9.74
N VAL A 70 -13.66 25.31 9.48
CA VAL A 70 -13.93 26.43 10.42
C VAL A 70 -15.43 26.53 10.66
N ARG A 71 -16.24 26.51 9.60
CA ARG A 71 -17.69 26.58 9.69
C ARG A 71 -18.31 25.40 10.45
N ALA A 72 -17.81 24.19 10.23
CA ALA A 72 -18.24 22.99 10.94
C ALA A 72 -17.99 23.09 12.45
N ARG A 73 -16.81 23.61 12.83
CA ARG A 73 -16.47 23.85 14.25
C ARG A 73 -17.38 24.89 14.91
N GLU A 74 -17.69 25.98 14.20
CA GLU A 74 -18.64 26.99 14.68
C GLU A 74 -20.03 26.42 14.94
N LEU A 75 -20.49 25.50 14.11
CA LEU A 75 -21.78 24.84 14.23
C LEU A 75 -21.76 23.64 15.21
N GLY A 76 -20.59 23.26 15.73
CA GLY A 76 -20.45 22.13 16.63
C GLY A 76 -20.70 20.76 15.96
N ILE A 77 -20.54 20.67 14.63
CA ILE A 77 -20.71 19.42 13.88
C ILE A 77 -19.58 18.45 14.26
N LYS A 78 -19.92 17.17 14.40
CA LYS A 78 -18.93 16.13 14.67
C LYS A 78 -17.95 16.01 13.48
N ILE A 79 -16.66 16.08 13.80
CA ILE A 79 -15.58 15.97 12.81
C ILE A 79 -14.81 14.70 13.08
N TYR A 80 -14.63 13.90 12.03
CA TYR A 80 -13.83 12.68 12.04
C TYR A 80 -12.64 12.81 11.11
N SER A 81 -11.54 12.17 11.43
CA SER A 81 -10.54 11.79 10.45
C SER A 81 -10.99 10.54 9.67
N PHE A 82 -10.36 10.29 8.54
CA PHE A 82 -10.65 9.08 7.74
C PHE A 82 -10.54 7.77 8.54
N PRO A 83 -9.42 7.48 9.25
CA PRO A 83 -9.31 6.23 10.01
C PRO A 83 -10.24 6.20 11.24
N GLU A 84 -10.48 7.33 11.89
CA GLU A 84 -11.42 7.43 13.01
C GLU A 84 -12.84 7.05 12.56
N TYR A 85 -13.28 7.53 11.39
CA TYR A 85 -14.59 7.20 10.87
C TYR A 85 -14.71 5.71 10.51
N LEU A 86 -13.67 5.12 9.92
CA LEU A 86 -13.65 3.67 9.67
C LEU A 86 -13.76 2.87 10.97
N TYR A 87 -13.07 3.29 12.03
CA TYR A 87 -13.20 2.68 13.34
C TYR A 87 -14.62 2.80 13.89
N GLU A 88 -15.22 3.99 13.88
CA GLU A 88 -16.58 4.22 14.37
C GLU A 88 -17.62 3.34 13.64
N GLN A 89 -17.44 3.14 12.34
CA GLN A 89 -18.33 2.27 11.55
C GLN A 89 -18.12 0.77 11.80
N THR A 90 -17.03 0.39 12.46
CA THR A 90 -16.64 -1.02 12.65
C THR A 90 -16.29 -1.38 14.10
N LYS A 91 -16.53 -0.49 15.06
CA LYS A 91 -16.17 -0.70 16.46
C LYS A 91 -16.81 -1.95 17.10
N ASP A 92 -17.98 -2.33 16.62
CA ASP A 92 -18.71 -3.51 17.09
C ASP A 92 -18.37 -4.78 16.27
N LYS A 93 -17.36 -4.72 15.39
CA LYS A 93 -16.91 -5.83 14.53
C LYS A 93 -15.56 -6.37 14.98
N ILE A 94 -15.28 -7.61 14.62
CA ILE A 94 -13.93 -8.18 14.78
C ILE A 94 -13.02 -7.57 13.71
N ARG A 95 -12.05 -6.78 14.15
CA ARG A 95 -11.12 -6.05 13.27
C ARG A 95 -9.81 -6.80 13.13
N ILE A 96 -9.44 -7.07 11.87
CA ILE A 96 -8.15 -7.61 11.45
C ILE A 96 -7.38 -6.46 10.82
N VAL A 97 -6.21 -6.12 11.32
CA VAL A 97 -5.43 -4.99 10.81
C VAL A 97 -4.02 -5.45 10.44
N VAL A 98 -3.64 -5.18 9.21
CA VAL A 98 -2.35 -5.57 8.65
C VAL A 98 -1.43 -4.36 8.57
N GLY A 99 -0.49 -4.23 9.48
CA GLY A 99 0.55 -3.21 9.51
C GLY A 99 1.92 -3.74 9.07
N GLY A 100 2.89 -2.84 9.01
CA GLY A 100 4.27 -3.14 8.62
C GLY A 100 4.76 -2.29 7.47
N SER A 101 6.05 -2.21 7.26
CA SER A 101 6.64 -1.35 6.23
C SER A 101 6.42 -1.89 4.81
N HIS A 102 6.20 -3.19 4.65
CA HIS A 102 5.96 -3.88 3.37
C HIS A 102 5.00 -5.04 3.57
N GLY A 103 4.42 -5.57 2.48
CA GLY A 103 3.49 -6.71 2.53
C GLY A 103 2.05 -6.39 2.95
N LYS A 104 1.76 -5.22 3.50
CA LYS A 104 0.41 -4.81 3.98
C LYS A 104 -0.70 -5.11 2.96
N THR A 105 -0.60 -4.50 1.79
CA THR A 105 -1.61 -4.63 0.73
C THR A 105 -1.79 -6.07 0.29
N SER A 106 -0.68 -6.80 0.04
CA SER A 106 -0.74 -8.20 -0.41
C SER A 106 -1.39 -9.10 0.63
N THR A 107 -1.01 -8.98 1.91
CA THR A 107 -1.59 -9.77 3.01
C THR A 107 -3.08 -9.44 3.19
N THR A 108 -3.44 -8.15 3.20
CA THR A 108 -4.85 -7.71 3.28
C THR A 108 -5.67 -8.26 2.12
N SER A 109 -5.12 -8.21 0.90
CA SER A 109 -5.79 -8.73 -0.30
C SER A 109 -5.99 -10.23 -0.26
N MET A 110 -5.00 -10.99 0.22
CA MET A 110 -5.12 -12.44 0.39
C MET A 110 -6.22 -12.82 1.39
N ILE A 111 -6.30 -12.12 2.53
CA ILE A 111 -7.36 -12.32 3.52
C ILE A 111 -8.72 -12.07 2.87
N LEU A 112 -8.90 -10.91 2.24
CA LEU A 112 -10.16 -10.50 1.63
C LEU A 112 -10.57 -11.45 0.51
N TYR A 113 -9.62 -11.87 -0.33
CA TYR A 113 -9.87 -12.82 -1.41
C TYR A 113 -10.44 -14.14 -0.88
N VAL A 114 -9.80 -14.72 0.14
CA VAL A 114 -10.27 -15.99 0.74
C VAL A 114 -11.63 -15.82 1.40
N LEU A 115 -11.86 -14.74 2.15
CA LEU A 115 -13.15 -14.49 2.79
C LEU A 115 -14.28 -14.38 1.75
N GLN A 116 -14.04 -13.66 0.64
CA GLN A 116 -15.02 -13.52 -0.45
C GLN A 116 -15.35 -14.88 -1.07
N HIS A 117 -14.36 -15.72 -1.37
CA HIS A 117 -14.58 -17.03 -2.00
C HIS A 117 -15.28 -18.03 -1.06
N LEU A 118 -15.10 -17.86 0.24
CA LEU A 118 -15.81 -18.63 1.27
C LEU A 118 -17.21 -18.05 1.60
N GLY A 119 -17.61 -16.96 0.96
CA GLY A 119 -18.89 -16.29 1.23
C GLY A 119 -18.96 -15.62 2.61
N ILE A 120 -17.81 -15.29 3.21
CA ILE A 120 -17.71 -14.60 4.49
C ILE A 120 -17.69 -13.10 4.25
N GLU A 121 -18.74 -12.40 4.66
CA GLU A 121 -18.81 -10.95 4.52
C GLU A 121 -17.82 -10.24 5.46
N ALA A 122 -17.07 -9.29 4.90
CA ALA A 122 -16.22 -8.37 5.65
C ALA A 122 -16.37 -6.94 5.13
N ASP A 123 -16.31 -5.98 6.04
CA ASP A 123 -15.98 -4.61 5.71
C ASP A 123 -14.49 -4.51 5.48
N TYR A 124 -14.04 -3.58 4.66
CA TYR A 124 -12.61 -3.48 4.40
C TYR A 124 -12.16 -2.10 3.96
N MET A 125 -10.87 -1.87 4.13
CA MET A 125 -10.10 -0.83 3.48
C MET A 125 -8.75 -1.41 3.06
N VAL A 126 -8.44 -1.30 1.78
CA VAL A 126 -7.21 -1.80 1.16
C VAL A 126 -6.61 -0.75 0.22
N GLY A 127 -5.28 -0.72 0.13
CA GLY A 127 -4.53 0.31 -0.59
C GLY A 127 -4.39 0.09 -2.10
N ALA A 128 -4.92 -1.01 -2.65
CA ALA A 128 -4.88 -1.31 -4.09
C ALA A 128 -6.15 -2.01 -4.54
N GLN A 129 -6.41 -1.96 -5.86
CA GLN A 129 -7.49 -2.72 -6.48
C GLN A 129 -7.18 -4.22 -6.40
N ILE A 130 -8.18 -5.01 -6.03
CA ILE A 130 -8.14 -6.47 -6.01
C ILE A 130 -9.12 -6.98 -7.07
N GLU A 131 -8.73 -8.00 -7.81
CA GLU A 131 -9.63 -8.65 -8.78
C GLU A 131 -10.89 -9.17 -8.08
N GLY A 132 -12.05 -8.87 -8.66
CA GLY A 132 -13.36 -9.22 -8.08
C GLY A 132 -13.89 -8.27 -7.01
N PHE A 133 -13.16 -7.20 -6.68
CA PHE A 133 -13.59 -6.16 -5.74
C PHE A 133 -13.86 -4.86 -6.49
N GLU A 134 -15.09 -4.35 -6.43
CA GLU A 134 -15.47 -3.12 -7.13
C GLU A 134 -14.80 -1.86 -6.57
N ARG A 135 -14.46 -1.86 -5.28
CA ARG A 135 -13.98 -0.69 -4.54
C ARG A 135 -12.87 -1.06 -3.56
N MET A 136 -12.10 -0.08 -3.14
CA MET A 136 -11.06 -0.26 -2.12
C MET A 136 -11.57 -0.06 -0.68
N VAL A 137 -12.82 0.39 -0.50
CA VAL A 137 -13.50 0.53 0.79
C VAL A 137 -14.89 -0.04 0.69
N ARG A 138 -15.25 -0.88 1.65
CA ARG A 138 -16.63 -1.38 1.86
C ARG A 138 -17.01 -1.19 3.32
N LEU A 139 -18.23 -0.67 3.52
CA LEU A 139 -18.87 -0.57 4.82
C LEU A 139 -20.29 -1.11 4.74
N SER A 140 -20.68 -1.96 5.66
CA SER A 140 -22.02 -2.59 5.71
C SER A 140 -22.51 -2.63 7.16
N ASP A 141 -23.81 -2.85 7.31
CA ASP A 141 -24.42 -3.04 8.64
C ASP A 141 -24.46 -4.52 9.05
N THR A 142 -24.15 -5.45 8.12
CA THR A 142 -24.30 -6.90 8.32
C THR A 142 -23.00 -7.65 8.55
N ALA A 143 -21.87 -7.16 8.01
CA ALA A 143 -20.59 -7.83 8.15
C ALA A 143 -20.14 -7.92 9.60
N LYS A 144 -19.75 -9.11 10.03
CA LYS A 144 -19.20 -9.39 11.36
C LYS A 144 -17.74 -8.99 11.47
N TYR A 145 -17.04 -8.96 10.36
CA TYR A 145 -15.59 -8.74 10.28
C TYR A 145 -15.28 -7.43 9.57
N ALA A 146 -14.14 -6.83 9.94
CA ALA A 146 -13.54 -5.73 9.20
C ALA A 146 -12.05 -6.02 9.00
N VAL A 147 -11.55 -5.84 7.78
CA VAL A 147 -10.15 -6.09 7.41
C VAL A 147 -9.54 -4.80 6.88
N PHE A 148 -8.54 -4.27 7.57
CA PHE A 148 -7.94 -2.99 7.23
C PHE A 148 -6.45 -3.11 6.93
N GLU A 149 -6.02 -2.48 5.85
CA GLU A 149 -4.62 -2.17 5.64
C GLU A 149 -4.21 -1.06 6.61
N GLY A 150 -3.32 -1.40 7.54
CA GLY A 150 -2.84 -0.52 8.61
C GLY A 150 -1.66 0.32 8.14
N ASP A 151 -1.92 1.56 7.72
CA ASP A 151 -0.90 2.51 7.32
C ASP A 151 -0.28 3.18 8.56
N GLU A 152 1.03 3.09 8.69
CA GLU A 152 1.81 3.74 9.75
C GLU A 152 1.98 5.26 9.56
N TYR A 153 1.66 5.79 8.38
CA TYR A 153 1.74 7.22 8.11
C TYR A 153 0.72 8.01 8.92
N LEU A 154 0.96 9.32 9.08
CA LEU A 154 0.12 10.21 9.86
C LEU A 154 -1.32 10.27 9.33
N THR A 155 -2.26 10.43 10.24
CA THR A 155 -3.69 10.60 9.96
C THR A 155 -3.95 11.87 9.15
N SER A 156 -3.44 13.00 9.61
CA SER A 156 -3.51 14.30 8.94
C SER A 156 -2.55 15.30 9.60
N PRO A 157 -2.33 16.50 9.04
CA PRO A 157 -1.62 17.57 9.73
C PRO A 157 -2.26 18.02 11.05
N LEU A 158 -3.53 17.73 11.24
CA LEU A 158 -4.31 18.06 12.44
C LEU A 158 -4.28 16.95 13.50
N ASP A 159 -3.93 15.74 13.10
CA ASP A 159 -3.77 14.58 13.98
C ASP A 159 -2.51 13.81 13.56
N LEU A 160 -1.46 14.00 14.34
CA LEU A 160 -0.15 13.42 14.08
C LEU A 160 -0.05 11.94 14.50
N ARG A 161 -1.13 11.33 14.95
CA ARG A 161 -1.16 9.87 15.18
C ARG A 161 -1.10 9.13 13.86
N SER A 162 -0.43 7.99 13.86
CA SER A 162 -0.47 7.07 12.72
C SER A 162 -1.86 6.48 12.52
N LYS A 163 -2.28 6.33 11.26
CA LYS A 163 -3.63 5.89 10.90
C LYS A 163 -4.03 4.57 11.57
N PHE A 164 -3.12 3.59 11.59
CA PHE A 164 -3.43 2.26 12.14
C PHE A 164 -3.69 2.24 13.65
N LEU A 165 -3.25 3.28 14.39
CA LEU A 165 -3.53 3.40 15.83
C LEU A 165 -5.01 3.64 16.16
N TRP A 166 -5.79 4.06 15.17
CA TRP A 166 -7.22 4.24 15.33
C TRP A 166 -8.02 2.93 15.33
N TYR A 167 -7.46 1.85 14.77
CA TYR A 167 -8.27 0.68 14.42
C TYR A 167 -8.49 -0.32 15.55
N HIS A 168 -7.73 -0.27 16.64
CA HIS A 168 -7.87 -1.18 17.80
C HIS A 168 -8.14 -2.63 17.39
N PRO A 169 -7.17 -3.35 16.81
CA PRO A 169 -7.39 -4.65 16.21
C PRO A 169 -7.69 -5.75 17.24
N HIS A 170 -8.55 -6.69 16.88
CA HIS A 170 -8.65 -7.99 17.56
C HIS A 170 -7.57 -8.96 17.08
N VAL A 171 -7.23 -8.84 15.79
CA VAL A 171 -6.11 -9.58 15.16
C VAL A 171 -5.20 -8.56 14.49
N ALA A 172 -4.02 -8.37 15.04
CA ALA A 172 -2.99 -7.49 14.52
C ALA A 172 -1.93 -8.30 13.79
N ILE A 173 -1.56 -7.88 12.59
CA ILE A 173 -0.45 -8.47 11.82
C ILE A 173 0.62 -7.39 11.65
N LEU A 174 1.89 -7.73 11.91
CA LEU A 174 3.03 -6.91 11.54
C LEU A 174 3.99 -7.72 10.65
N THR A 175 4.14 -7.25 9.42
CA THR A 175 4.88 -7.97 8.36
C THR A 175 6.38 -7.65 8.32
N GLY A 176 6.83 -6.68 9.10
CA GLY A 176 8.23 -6.26 9.21
C GLY A 176 8.35 -4.76 9.44
N ILE A 177 9.48 -4.34 10.01
CA ILE A 177 9.83 -2.94 10.26
C ILE A 177 11.10 -2.59 9.48
N ALA A 178 10.94 -1.83 8.40
CA ALA A 178 12.03 -1.25 7.63
C ALA A 178 11.82 0.26 7.55
N TRP A 179 12.81 1.05 7.92
CA TRP A 179 12.66 2.49 8.04
C TRP A 179 12.18 3.11 6.73
N ASP A 180 11.03 3.74 6.77
CA ASP A 180 10.41 4.49 5.69
C ASP A 180 9.84 5.82 6.25
N HIS A 181 9.36 6.69 5.37
CA HIS A 181 8.71 7.96 5.76
C HIS A 181 9.58 8.85 6.67
N ILE A 182 10.86 9.04 6.33
CA ILE A 182 11.83 9.83 7.13
C ILE A 182 11.33 11.25 7.39
N ASN A 183 10.54 11.82 6.47
CA ASN A 183 9.93 13.13 6.63
C ASN A 183 8.95 13.21 7.81
N VAL A 184 8.42 12.08 8.25
CA VAL A 184 7.47 11.96 9.37
C VAL A 184 8.15 11.34 10.60
N PHE A 185 9.02 10.37 10.37
CA PHE A 185 9.77 9.65 11.39
C PHE A 185 11.27 9.92 11.24
N PRO A 186 11.76 11.03 11.79
CA PRO A 186 13.16 11.46 11.63
C PRO A 186 14.16 10.53 12.32
N THR A 187 13.70 9.65 13.20
CA THR A 187 14.53 8.64 13.87
C THR A 187 13.93 7.24 13.71
N PHE A 188 14.78 6.24 13.58
CA PHE A 188 14.34 4.84 13.48
C PHE A 188 13.63 4.39 14.77
N ASP A 189 14.12 4.79 15.94
CA ASP A 189 13.51 4.46 17.23
C ASP A 189 12.06 4.99 17.34
N GLY A 190 11.83 6.23 16.88
CA GLY A 190 10.49 6.81 16.82
C GLY A 190 9.56 6.05 15.85
N TYR A 191 10.13 5.55 14.75
CA TYR A 191 9.40 4.71 13.81
C TYR A 191 9.01 3.36 14.46
N VAL A 192 9.94 2.68 15.11
CA VAL A 192 9.69 1.42 15.84
C VAL A 192 8.68 1.60 16.98
N ASP A 193 8.77 2.72 17.72
CA ASP A 193 7.84 3.03 18.80
C ASP A 193 6.37 3.13 18.34
N THR A 194 6.17 3.56 17.11
CA THR A 194 4.82 3.60 16.51
C THR A 194 4.22 2.20 16.37
N PHE A 195 5.02 1.21 16.00
CA PHE A 195 4.57 -0.19 15.93
C PHE A 195 4.34 -0.80 17.32
N ARG A 196 5.14 -0.39 18.33
CA ARG A 196 4.90 -0.79 19.73
C ARG A 196 3.54 -0.28 20.20
N LYS A 197 3.22 1.00 19.96
CA LYS A 197 1.91 1.59 20.27
C LYS A 197 0.76 0.88 19.55
N PHE A 198 0.98 0.42 18.32
CA PHE A 198 -0.03 -0.36 17.60
C PHE A 198 -0.32 -1.70 18.30
N VAL A 199 0.72 -2.40 18.76
CA VAL A 199 0.57 -3.66 19.50
C VAL A 199 -0.11 -3.43 20.87
N ASP A 200 0.23 -2.33 21.55
CA ASP A 200 -0.43 -1.94 22.82
C ASP A 200 -1.92 -1.64 22.62
N GLY A 201 -2.31 -1.21 21.41
CA GLY A 201 -3.71 -0.94 21.03
C GLY A 201 -4.53 -2.16 20.63
N ILE A 202 -3.98 -3.37 20.69
CA ILE A 202 -4.73 -4.61 20.44
C ILE A 202 -5.81 -4.79 21.52
N GLU A 203 -7.02 -5.20 21.13
CA GLU A 203 -8.12 -5.47 22.05
C GLU A 203 -7.75 -6.55 23.09
N GLU A 204 -8.44 -6.58 24.23
CA GLU A 204 -8.22 -7.59 25.27
C GLU A 204 -8.40 -9.01 24.70
N ASN A 205 -7.49 -9.91 25.03
CA ASN A 205 -7.42 -11.28 24.53
C ASN A 205 -7.31 -11.37 23.00
N GLY A 206 -6.85 -10.31 22.35
CA GLY A 206 -6.57 -10.30 20.92
C GLY A 206 -5.34 -11.09 20.52
N THR A 207 -5.03 -11.10 19.24
CA THR A 207 -3.91 -11.86 18.67
C THR A 207 -2.93 -10.94 17.97
N PHE A 208 -1.64 -11.14 18.22
CA PHE A 208 -0.52 -10.51 17.54
C PHE A 208 0.21 -11.51 16.66
N ILE A 209 0.14 -11.36 15.35
CA ILE A 209 0.82 -12.16 14.34
C ILE A 209 2.02 -11.36 13.83
N TYR A 210 3.23 -11.91 13.92
CA TYR A 210 4.43 -11.14 13.56
C TYR A 210 5.49 -11.97 12.87
N TYR A 211 6.24 -11.34 11.96
CA TYR A 211 7.33 -11.96 11.24
C TYR A 211 8.52 -12.21 12.18
N LYS A 212 8.84 -13.49 12.43
CA LYS A 212 9.80 -13.91 13.47
C LYS A 212 11.27 -13.60 13.16
N HIS A 213 11.59 -13.25 11.91
CA HIS A 213 12.96 -12.91 11.51
C HIS A 213 13.25 -11.40 11.58
N ASP A 214 12.28 -10.59 11.99
CA ASP A 214 12.48 -9.17 12.30
C ASP A 214 12.78 -9.00 13.79
N SER A 215 13.98 -8.53 14.10
CA SER A 215 14.45 -8.38 15.49
C SER A 215 13.64 -7.35 16.27
N ASN A 216 13.17 -6.27 15.61
CA ASN A 216 12.36 -5.25 16.25
C ASN A 216 10.97 -5.81 16.63
N LEU A 217 10.38 -6.61 15.72
CA LEU A 217 9.10 -7.28 16.01
C LEU A 217 9.24 -8.31 17.15
N CYS A 218 10.34 -9.06 17.20
CA CYS A 218 10.62 -9.98 18.31
C CYS A 218 10.76 -9.25 19.64
N GLU A 219 11.43 -8.08 19.65
CA GLU A 219 11.53 -7.25 20.83
C GLU A 219 10.16 -6.72 21.29
N ILE A 220 9.37 -6.16 20.37
CA ILE A 220 8.00 -5.71 20.65
C ILE A 220 7.16 -6.85 21.21
N ALA A 221 7.22 -8.05 20.60
CA ALA A 221 6.49 -9.22 21.06
C ALA A 221 6.88 -9.63 22.48
N SER A 222 8.17 -9.57 22.84
CA SER A 222 8.66 -9.89 24.17
C SER A 222 8.13 -8.96 25.26
N GLN A 223 7.76 -7.73 24.89
CA GLN A 223 7.25 -6.67 25.78
C GLN A 223 5.72 -6.54 25.72
N ALA A 224 5.05 -7.24 24.82
CA ALA A 224 3.61 -7.15 24.66
C ALA A 224 2.83 -7.62 25.91
N ARG A 225 1.61 -7.12 26.06
CA ARG A 225 0.71 -7.48 27.15
C ARG A 225 0.50 -9.00 27.21
N LYS A 226 0.35 -9.54 28.42
CA LYS A 226 0.27 -11.00 28.66
C LYS A 226 -1.07 -11.62 28.22
N ASP A 227 -2.10 -10.82 28.08
CA ASP A 227 -3.43 -11.23 27.58
C ASP A 227 -3.46 -11.43 26.06
N ILE A 228 -2.45 -10.93 25.34
CA ILE A 228 -2.35 -11.04 23.87
C ILE A 228 -1.74 -12.38 23.48
N LYS A 229 -2.46 -13.14 22.64
CA LYS A 229 -1.94 -14.35 22.00
C LYS A 229 -0.90 -13.96 20.95
N GLN A 230 0.29 -14.54 21.02
CA GLN A 230 1.38 -14.26 20.10
C GLN A 230 1.57 -15.42 19.12
N LEU A 231 1.62 -15.10 17.82
CA LEU A 231 1.82 -16.05 16.73
C LEU A 231 2.97 -15.59 15.85
N PRO A 232 4.22 -16.03 16.14
CA PRO A 232 5.34 -15.79 15.24
C PRO A 232 5.19 -16.59 13.95
N TYR A 233 5.51 -15.99 12.80
CA TYR A 233 5.47 -16.67 11.52
C TYR A 233 6.74 -16.48 10.69
N GLU A 234 6.90 -17.33 9.72
CA GLU A 234 7.90 -17.27 8.64
C GLU A 234 7.24 -17.59 7.30
N ALA A 235 8.01 -17.59 6.22
CA ALA A 235 7.50 -17.95 4.91
C ALA A 235 6.88 -19.35 4.91
N TYR A 236 5.72 -19.47 4.28
CA TYR A 236 5.07 -20.77 4.07
C TYR A 236 6.00 -21.73 3.33
N GLN A 237 6.11 -22.96 3.84
CA GLN A 237 7.02 -23.99 3.31
C GLN A 237 6.28 -25.14 2.62
N GLY A 238 4.95 -25.11 2.59
CA GLY A 238 4.16 -26.15 1.95
C GLY A 238 4.10 -25.96 0.43
N ASP A 239 3.53 -26.95 -0.23
CA ASP A 239 3.32 -26.96 -1.67
C ASP A 239 1.90 -26.44 -1.98
N VAL A 240 1.83 -25.19 -2.43
CA VAL A 240 0.60 -24.60 -2.97
C VAL A 240 0.94 -24.05 -4.34
N ASP A 241 0.29 -24.57 -5.37
CA ASP A 241 0.44 -24.09 -6.74
C ASP A 241 -0.24 -22.73 -6.87
N MET A 242 0.52 -21.68 -6.61
CA MET A 242 0.05 -20.29 -6.67
C MET A 242 0.55 -19.57 -7.91
N LYS A 243 -0.27 -18.68 -8.42
CA LYS A 243 0.10 -17.78 -9.52
C LYS A 243 1.10 -16.71 -9.09
N ILE A 244 1.10 -16.34 -7.81
CA ILE A 244 2.08 -15.40 -7.23
C ILE A 244 3.28 -16.19 -6.68
N PHE A 245 4.46 -15.55 -6.69
CA PHE A 245 5.72 -16.19 -6.33
C PHE A 245 6.62 -15.24 -5.51
N GLY A 246 7.77 -15.76 -5.09
CA GLY A 246 8.76 -15.06 -4.29
C GLY A 246 8.56 -15.24 -2.78
N LYS A 247 9.67 -15.28 -2.07
CA LYS A 247 9.71 -15.52 -0.62
C LYS A 247 8.80 -14.57 0.16
N HIS A 248 8.82 -13.27 -0.20
CA HIS A 248 7.98 -12.25 0.45
C HIS A 248 6.48 -12.53 0.29
N ASN A 249 6.05 -13.11 -0.85
CA ASN A 249 4.66 -13.50 -1.04
C ASN A 249 4.30 -14.75 -0.22
N MET A 250 5.25 -15.66 0.00
CA MET A 250 5.06 -16.80 0.91
C MET A 250 5.00 -16.36 2.39
N GLU A 251 5.71 -15.30 2.75
CA GLU A 251 5.60 -14.64 4.06
C GLU A 251 4.20 -14.01 4.24
N ASN A 252 3.73 -13.25 3.25
CA ASN A 252 2.40 -12.65 3.25
C ASN A 252 1.28 -13.72 3.31
N LEU A 253 1.44 -14.80 2.57
CA LEU A 253 0.53 -15.95 2.56
C LEU A 253 0.37 -16.56 3.95
N GLN A 254 1.48 -16.83 4.64
CA GLN A 254 1.46 -17.43 5.97
C GLN A 254 0.80 -16.48 7.00
N ALA A 255 1.09 -15.18 6.92
CA ALA A 255 0.44 -14.19 7.78
C ALA A 255 -1.08 -14.15 7.55
N ALA A 256 -1.52 -14.16 6.29
CA ALA A 256 -2.93 -14.18 5.93
C ALA A 256 -3.64 -15.46 6.40
N ALA A 257 -3.01 -16.63 6.24
CA ALA A 257 -3.54 -17.91 6.71
C ALA A 257 -3.77 -17.90 8.23
N LEU A 258 -2.76 -17.47 8.99
CA LEU A 258 -2.87 -17.38 10.45
C LEU A 258 -3.98 -16.40 10.90
N ALA A 259 -4.15 -15.29 10.20
CA ALA A 259 -5.22 -14.34 10.51
C ALA A 259 -6.61 -14.92 10.22
N CYS A 260 -6.78 -15.59 9.09
CA CYS A 260 -8.02 -16.26 8.74
C CYS A 260 -8.38 -17.39 9.74
N GLU A 261 -7.39 -18.10 10.25
CA GLU A 261 -7.58 -19.11 11.29
C GLU A 261 -8.14 -18.52 12.58
N GLN A 262 -7.72 -17.29 12.98
CA GLN A 262 -8.24 -16.64 14.20
C GLN A 262 -9.74 -16.30 14.12
N ILE A 263 -10.31 -16.26 12.93
CA ILE A 263 -11.75 -16.02 12.71
C ILE A 263 -12.50 -17.30 12.29
N GLY A 264 -11.85 -18.47 12.40
CA GLY A 264 -12.45 -19.78 12.22
C GLY A 264 -12.40 -20.36 10.79
N VAL A 265 -11.63 -19.75 9.89
CA VAL A 265 -11.34 -20.35 8.57
C VAL A 265 -10.35 -21.50 8.77
N LYS A 266 -10.68 -22.68 8.25
CA LYS A 266 -9.78 -23.84 8.34
C LYS A 266 -8.61 -23.69 7.36
N PRO A 267 -7.41 -24.16 7.74
CA PRO A 267 -6.25 -24.08 6.85
C PRO A 267 -6.50 -24.71 5.47
N GLU A 268 -7.18 -25.85 5.41
CA GLU A 268 -7.47 -26.54 4.14
C GLU A 268 -8.35 -25.68 3.21
N ASP A 269 -9.33 -24.96 3.77
CA ASP A 269 -10.20 -24.06 3.02
C ASP A 269 -9.42 -22.83 2.56
N PHE A 270 -8.58 -22.26 3.42
CA PHE A 270 -7.73 -21.13 3.07
C PHE A 270 -6.81 -21.47 1.88
N TYR A 271 -6.06 -22.57 1.97
CA TYR A 271 -5.10 -22.94 0.92
C TYR A 271 -5.78 -23.38 -0.38
N ARG A 272 -6.97 -23.94 -0.34
CA ARG A 272 -7.76 -24.27 -1.52
C ARG A 272 -8.18 -22.98 -2.27
N GLU A 273 -8.74 -21.99 -1.55
CA GLU A 273 -9.24 -20.78 -2.19
C GLU A 273 -8.12 -19.85 -2.66
N ILE A 274 -7.02 -19.74 -1.90
CA ILE A 274 -5.93 -18.83 -2.26
C ILE A 274 -5.14 -19.27 -3.50
N ALA A 275 -5.19 -20.54 -3.89
CA ALA A 275 -4.45 -21.07 -5.03
C ALA A 275 -4.75 -20.32 -6.36
N THR A 276 -5.95 -19.77 -6.49
CA THR A 276 -6.36 -19.03 -7.68
C THR A 276 -6.09 -17.51 -7.61
N PHE A 277 -5.56 -17.03 -6.49
CA PHE A 277 -5.24 -15.61 -6.31
C PHE A 277 -4.14 -15.13 -7.27
N THR A 278 -4.42 -14.08 -8.02
CA THR A 278 -3.51 -13.52 -9.03
C THR A 278 -2.65 -12.37 -8.55
N GLY A 279 -2.84 -11.94 -7.30
CA GLY A 279 -2.19 -10.77 -6.72
C GLY A 279 -3.11 -9.55 -6.63
N ALA A 280 -2.62 -8.49 -6.02
CA ALA A 280 -3.25 -7.18 -6.04
C ALA A 280 -2.59 -6.31 -7.13
N SER A 281 -3.33 -5.37 -7.69
CA SER A 281 -2.80 -4.45 -8.71
C SER A 281 -1.53 -3.75 -8.23
N ASN A 282 -0.56 -3.64 -9.11
CA ASN A 282 0.78 -3.11 -8.82
C ASN A 282 1.54 -3.85 -7.70
N ARG A 283 1.33 -5.16 -7.55
CA ARG A 283 2.07 -6.01 -6.59
C ARG A 283 2.58 -7.25 -7.29
N LEU A 284 3.75 -7.11 -7.94
CA LEU A 284 4.34 -8.11 -8.85
C LEU A 284 3.29 -8.62 -9.86
N GLU A 285 2.54 -7.66 -10.39
CA GLU A 285 1.43 -7.89 -11.32
C GLU A 285 1.96 -8.33 -12.68
N LEU A 286 1.54 -9.49 -13.14
CA LEU A 286 1.83 -9.94 -14.52
C LEU A 286 1.01 -9.09 -15.50
N ILE A 287 1.70 -8.29 -16.30
CA ILE A 287 1.07 -7.43 -17.33
C ILE A 287 0.81 -8.20 -18.61
N ASP A 288 1.80 -8.98 -19.06
CA ASP A 288 1.68 -9.79 -20.25
C ASP A 288 2.80 -10.85 -20.35
N GLU A 289 2.53 -11.87 -21.18
CA GLU A 289 3.50 -12.90 -21.54
C GLU A 289 3.39 -13.16 -23.06
N ILE A 290 4.45 -12.85 -23.82
CA ILE A 290 4.49 -12.97 -25.27
C ILE A 290 5.72 -13.78 -25.68
N GLY A 291 5.49 -14.98 -26.27
CA GLY A 291 6.56 -15.89 -26.64
C GLY A 291 7.38 -16.32 -25.43
N THR A 292 8.66 -15.96 -25.42
CA THR A 292 9.57 -16.25 -24.30
C THR A 292 9.71 -15.07 -23.32
N ASN A 293 9.02 -13.96 -23.55
CA ASN A 293 9.14 -12.75 -22.76
C ASN A 293 8.01 -12.60 -21.76
N VAL A 294 8.31 -12.07 -20.58
CA VAL A 294 7.31 -11.79 -19.53
C VAL A 294 7.48 -10.36 -19.02
N VAL A 295 6.40 -9.70 -18.67
CA VAL A 295 6.41 -8.35 -18.11
C VAL A 295 5.68 -8.32 -16.78
N TYR A 296 6.35 -7.77 -15.78
CA TYR A 296 5.79 -7.50 -14.46
C TYR A 296 5.79 -6.01 -14.15
N LYS A 297 4.76 -5.58 -13.42
CA LYS A 297 4.67 -4.25 -12.81
C LYS A 297 4.61 -4.39 -11.30
N ASP A 298 5.36 -3.56 -10.58
CA ASP A 298 5.37 -3.55 -9.13
C ASP A 298 5.41 -2.14 -8.55
N PHE A 299 4.87 -1.98 -7.35
CA PHE A 299 4.90 -0.73 -6.58
C PHE A 299 6.18 -0.59 -5.73
N ALA A 300 7.17 -1.44 -5.92
CA ALA A 300 8.43 -1.39 -5.20
C ALA A 300 9.12 -0.04 -5.40
N HIS A 301 9.28 0.70 -4.32
CA HIS A 301 9.86 2.05 -4.31
C HIS A 301 10.86 2.24 -3.18
N SER A 302 10.80 1.43 -2.11
CA SER A 302 11.77 1.45 -1.01
C SER A 302 12.83 0.36 -1.19
N PRO A 303 14.01 0.50 -0.59
CA PRO A 303 15.13 -0.42 -0.77
C PRO A 303 14.79 -1.89 -0.53
N SER A 304 14.10 -2.18 0.58
CA SER A 304 13.71 -3.56 0.94
C SER A 304 12.73 -4.18 -0.06
N LYS A 305 11.73 -3.41 -0.52
CA LYS A 305 10.76 -3.85 -1.54
C LYS A 305 11.45 -4.09 -2.88
N LEU A 306 12.29 -3.15 -3.32
CA LEU A 306 13.04 -3.25 -4.57
C LEU A 306 13.89 -4.53 -4.61
N ARG A 307 14.67 -4.77 -3.56
CA ARG A 307 15.49 -5.98 -3.45
C ARG A 307 14.66 -7.25 -3.48
N ALA A 308 13.57 -7.28 -2.71
CA ALA A 308 12.68 -8.45 -2.65
C ALA A 308 12.04 -8.78 -4.01
N THR A 309 11.56 -7.76 -4.74
CA THR A 309 10.91 -7.93 -6.04
C THR A 309 11.91 -8.37 -7.11
N VAL A 310 13.09 -7.72 -7.19
CA VAL A 310 14.15 -8.10 -8.16
C VAL A 310 14.61 -9.55 -7.92
N ASN A 311 14.85 -9.92 -6.65
CA ASN A 311 15.24 -11.29 -6.31
C ASN A 311 14.16 -12.30 -6.67
N ALA A 312 12.89 -12.01 -6.37
CA ALA A 312 11.78 -12.90 -6.69
C ALA A 312 11.66 -13.18 -8.20
N VAL A 313 11.81 -12.16 -9.04
CA VAL A 313 11.79 -12.34 -10.50
C VAL A 313 12.99 -13.13 -10.97
N ARG A 314 14.20 -12.88 -10.44
CA ARG A 314 15.39 -13.66 -10.74
C ARG A 314 15.25 -15.12 -10.33
N GLU A 315 14.73 -15.41 -9.13
CA GLU A 315 14.49 -16.78 -8.65
C GLU A 315 13.47 -17.52 -9.54
N ARG A 316 12.42 -16.82 -9.98
CA ARG A 316 11.40 -17.40 -10.86
C ARG A 316 11.91 -17.69 -12.27
N TYR A 317 12.80 -16.85 -12.77
CA TYR A 317 13.31 -16.88 -14.15
C TYR A 317 14.84 -16.81 -14.18
N PRO A 318 15.55 -17.84 -13.69
CA PRO A 318 17.01 -17.82 -13.57
C PRO A 318 17.72 -17.70 -14.93
N GLU A 319 17.10 -18.24 -15.99
CA GLU A 319 17.67 -18.30 -17.35
C GLU A 319 17.25 -17.14 -18.25
N LYS A 320 16.34 -16.26 -17.78
CA LYS A 320 15.93 -15.09 -18.58
C LYS A 320 16.85 -13.90 -18.32
N GLN A 321 17.02 -13.08 -19.35
CA GLN A 321 17.58 -11.74 -19.15
C GLN A 321 16.62 -10.93 -18.27
N LEU A 322 17.07 -10.43 -17.12
CA LEU A 322 16.29 -9.59 -16.25
C LEU A 322 16.60 -8.10 -16.53
N VAL A 323 15.64 -7.43 -17.16
CA VAL A 323 15.64 -5.97 -17.34
C VAL A 323 14.77 -5.36 -16.26
N ALA A 324 15.35 -4.58 -15.36
CA ALA A 324 14.66 -3.94 -14.26
C ALA A 324 14.71 -2.41 -14.38
N ALA A 325 13.57 -1.76 -14.46
CA ALA A 325 13.44 -0.30 -14.48
C ALA A 325 12.72 0.17 -13.21
N MET A 326 13.30 1.14 -12.50
CA MET A 326 12.78 1.71 -11.27
C MET A 326 12.65 3.22 -11.34
N GLU A 327 11.56 3.77 -10.81
CA GLU A 327 11.39 5.20 -10.58
C GLU A 327 11.58 5.56 -9.10
N LEU A 328 12.49 6.49 -8.82
CA LEU A 328 12.59 7.17 -7.53
C LEU A 328 11.58 8.31 -7.51
N HIS A 329 10.47 8.15 -6.77
CA HIS A 329 9.36 9.10 -6.78
C HIS A 329 8.92 9.53 -5.37
N THR A 330 9.14 8.70 -4.36
CA THR A 330 8.74 9.01 -2.97
C THR A 330 9.61 10.10 -2.37
N PHE A 331 9.17 10.69 -1.26
CA PHE A 331 9.95 11.68 -0.54
C PHE A 331 11.32 11.13 -0.14
N SER A 332 11.33 9.97 0.55
CA SER A 332 12.56 9.34 1.03
C SER A 332 13.51 8.98 -0.11
N SER A 333 12.99 8.41 -1.22
CA SER A 333 13.83 7.97 -2.35
C SER A 333 14.54 9.11 -3.11
N LEU A 334 14.10 10.35 -2.90
CA LEU A 334 14.67 11.56 -3.51
C LEU A 334 15.58 12.35 -2.54
N MET A 335 15.88 11.80 -1.35
CA MET A 335 16.76 12.42 -0.36
C MET A 335 18.16 11.80 -0.41
N ALA A 336 19.20 12.63 -0.52
CA ALA A 336 20.59 12.18 -0.61
C ALA A 336 21.01 11.27 0.56
N ASP A 337 20.58 11.58 1.79
CA ASP A 337 20.89 10.81 2.99
C ASP A 337 20.24 9.42 3.00
N PHE A 338 19.17 9.22 2.24
CA PHE A 338 18.46 7.94 2.14
C PHE A 338 19.00 7.05 1.01
N LEU A 339 19.54 7.63 -0.04
CA LEU A 339 20.01 6.91 -1.22
C LEU A 339 20.98 5.74 -0.92
N PRO A 340 21.90 5.81 0.05
CA PRO A 340 22.80 4.69 0.35
C PRO A 340 22.12 3.39 0.72
N GLN A 341 20.85 3.42 1.18
CA GLN A 341 20.09 2.22 1.49
C GLN A 341 19.74 1.38 0.25
N TYR A 342 19.84 1.97 -0.96
CA TYR A 342 19.62 1.26 -2.24
C TYR A 342 20.82 0.42 -2.69
N GLU A 343 21.93 0.43 -1.96
CA GLU A 343 23.13 -0.33 -2.33
C GLU A 343 22.82 -1.80 -2.58
N GLY A 344 23.18 -2.28 -3.77
CA GLY A 344 22.99 -3.66 -4.21
C GLY A 344 21.51 -4.10 -4.43
N CYS A 345 20.53 -3.20 -4.31
CA CYS A 345 19.11 -3.60 -4.45
C CYS A 345 18.74 -4.10 -5.85
N MET A 346 19.50 -3.73 -6.88
CA MET A 346 19.31 -4.17 -8.26
C MET A 346 20.42 -5.09 -8.78
N ALA A 347 21.27 -5.63 -7.90
CA ALA A 347 22.43 -6.45 -8.28
C ALA A 347 22.06 -7.75 -9.05
N GLN A 348 20.84 -8.25 -8.92
CA GLN A 348 20.36 -9.43 -9.63
C GLN A 348 19.81 -9.13 -11.04
N ALA A 349 19.67 -7.86 -11.41
CA ALA A 349 19.24 -7.47 -12.75
C ALA A 349 20.44 -7.47 -13.73
N ASP A 350 20.25 -7.99 -14.94
CA ASP A 350 21.27 -7.92 -16.00
C ASP A 350 21.36 -6.51 -16.57
N VAL A 351 20.21 -5.82 -16.66
CA VAL A 351 20.10 -4.41 -17.05
C VAL A 351 19.31 -3.70 -15.96
N ALA A 352 19.93 -2.74 -15.29
CA ALA A 352 19.34 -1.97 -14.22
C ALA A 352 19.19 -0.50 -14.60
N LEU A 353 17.95 -0.01 -14.69
CA LEU A 353 17.63 1.35 -15.12
C LEU A 353 16.93 2.08 -13.98
N VAL A 354 17.46 3.24 -13.60
CA VAL A 354 16.88 4.07 -12.53
C VAL A 354 16.50 5.42 -13.12
N TYR A 355 15.28 5.83 -12.86
CA TYR A 355 14.76 7.12 -13.29
C TYR A 355 14.34 7.98 -12.09
N PHE A 356 14.59 9.27 -12.18
CA PHE A 356 13.95 10.26 -11.31
C PHE A 356 13.72 11.57 -12.07
N ASN A 357 12.65 12.29 -11.70
CA ASN A 357 12.32 13.56 -12.32
C ASN A 357 12.81 14.73 -11.43
N PRO A 358 13.76 15.57 -11.87
CA PRO A 358 14.22 16.74 -11.13
C PRO A 358 13.12 17.74 -10.77
N LYS A 359 12.08 17.87 -11.61
CA LYS A 359 10.93 18.74 -11.33
C LYS A 359 10.12 18.26 -10.12
N VAL A 360 10.06 16.94 -9.89
CA VAL A 360 9.42 16.37 -8.68
C VAL A 360 10.20 16.74 -7.42
N ILE A 361 11.54 16.74 -7.50
CA ILE A 361 12.41 17.18 -6.40
C ILE A 361 12.14 18.65 -6.05
N GLU A 362 12.09 19.51 -7.06
CA GLU A 362 11.79 20.92 -6.93
C GLU A 362 10.38 21.15 -6.33
N HIS A 363 9.37 20.46 -6.88
CA HIS A 363 8.00 20.53 -6.37
C HIS A 363 7.89 20.12 -4.89
N LYS A 364 8.62 19.08 -4.51
CA LYS A 364 8.69 18.61 -3.10
C LYS A 364 9.58 19.49 -2.22
N ARG A 365 10.25 20.50 -2.78
CA ARG A 365 11.21 21.39 -2.08
C ARG A 365 12.34 20.64 -1.39
N LEU A 366 12.83 19.59 -2.03
CA LEU A 366 13.97 18.81 -1.57
C LEU A 366 15.27 19.37 -2.16
N THR A 367 16.40 19.05 -1.50
CA THR A 367 17.73 19.32 -2.04
C THR A 367 17.93 18.51 -3.33
N PRO A 368 18.36 19.14 -4.43
CA PRO A 368 18.63 18.44 -5.68
C PRO A 368 19.66 17.32 -5.49
N ILE A 369 19.41 16.19 -6.16
CA ILE A 369 20.34 15.08 -6.30
C ILE A 369 20.76 14.94 -7.76
N THR A 370 21.92 14.35 -7.99
CA THR A 370 22.48 14.14 -9.34
C THR A 370 22.38 12.66 -9.76
N ALA A 371 22.39 12.43 -11.07
CA ALA A 371 22.44 11.06 -11.61
C ALA A 371 23.68 10.29 -11.13
N GLU A 372 24.80 10.97 -10.89
CA GLU A 372 26.04 10.35 -10.41
C GLU A 372 25.92 9.92 -8.94
N GLU A 373 25.28 10.74 -8.09
CA GLU A 373 25.00 10.38 -6.69
C GLU A 373 24.09 9.17 -6.61
N VAL A 374 23.04 9.13 -7.44
CA VAL A 374 22.12 7.98 -7.52
C VAL A 374 22.87 6.73 -8.00
N ARG A 375 23.67 6.81 -9.08
CA ARG A 375 24.47 5.68 -9.57
C ARG A 375 25.40 5.13 -8.48
N LYS A 376 26.11 6.00 -7.81
CA LYS A 376 27.03 5.64 -6.72
C LYS A 376 26.29 4.96 -5.56
N ALA A 377 25.11 5.45 -5.23
CA ALA A 377 24.32 4.93 -4.13
C ALA A 377 23.79 3.51 -4.38
N PHE A 378 23.48 3.16 -5.62
CA PHE A 378 23.06 1.79 -5.98
C PHE A 378 24.22 0.79 -6.00
N GLY A 379 25.48 1.25 -6.05
CA GLY A 379 26.68 0.46 -5.80
C GLY A 379 26.97 -0.64 -6.83
N THR A 380 26.36 -0.62 -8.01
CA THR A 380 26.54 -1.60 -9.08
C THR A 380 26.94 -0.91 -10.39
N GLU A 381 27.93 -1.47 -11.12
CA GLU A 381 28.46 -0.88 -12.36
C GLU A 381 27.43 -0.89 -13.52
N ASN A 382 26.43 -1.77 -13.46
CA ASN A 382 25.40 -1.94 -14.50
C ASN A 382 24.18 -1.04 -14.32
N VAL A 383 24.19 -0.10 -13.37
CA VAL A 383 23.08 0.84 -13.18
C VAL A 383 23.22 2.04 -14.09
N GLU A 384 22.26 2.22 -14.98
CA GLU A 384 22.09 3.40 -15.81
C GLU A 384 21.06 4.34 -15.18
N VAL A 385 21.35 5.63 -15.04
CA VAL A 385 20.47 6.61 -14.38
C VAL A 385 19.99 7.65 -15.39
N PHE A 386 18.68 7.91 -15.37
CA PHE A 386 17.98 8.83 -16.26
C PHE A 386 17.24 9.91 -15.46
N THR A 387 17.27 11.13 -15.98
CA THR A 387 16.51 12.28 -15.46
C THR A 387 15.44 12.76 -16.45
N ASP A 388 15.37 12.13 -17.60
CA ASP A 388 14.38 12.36 -18.64
C ASP A 388 13.70 11.04 -19.00
N SER A 389 12.37 11.02 -18.88
CA SER A 389 11.55 9.84 -19.15
C SER A 389 11.61 9.39 -20.61
N GLN A 390 11.79 10.29 -21.55
CA GLN A 390 11.91 9.95 -22.98
C GLN A 390 13.21 9.20 -23.25
N LEU A 391 14.32 9.64 -22.65
CA LEU A 391 15.59 8.95 -22.77
C LEU A 391 15.55 7.54 -22.15
N LEU A 392 14.88 7.37 -21.01
CA LEU A 392 14.63 6.04 -20.44
C LEU A 392 13.84 5.16 -21.41
N GLN A 393 12.75 5.68 -21.98
CA GLN A 393 11.92 4.94 -22.95
C GLN A 393 12.72 4.57 -24.22
N GLU A 394 13.52 5.48 -24.74
CA GLU A 394 14.42 5.20 -25.88
C GLU A 394 15.43 4.11 -25.54
N ARG A 395 16.01 4.15 -24.35
CA ARG A 395 16.92 3.11 -23.88
C ARG A 395 16.22 1.75 -23.78
N LEU A 396 15.02 1.69 -23.22
CA LEU A 396 14.21 0.46 -23.16
C LEU A 396 13.89 -0.05 -24.56
N ARG A 397 13.51 0.81 -25.52
CA ARG A 397 13.27 0.42 -26.93
C ARG A 397 14.52 -0.07 -27.66
N SER A 398 15.71 0.35 -27.23
CA SER A 398 16.98 -0.08 -27.84
C SER A 398 17.45 -1.47 -27.43
N LEU A 399 16.82 -2.05 -26.39
CA LEU A 399 17.13 -3.41 -25.92
C LEU A 399 16.50 -4.46 -26.83
N THR A 400 17.14 -5.62 -26.87
CA THR A 400 16.56 -6.82 -27.50
C THR A 400 15.84 -7.63 -26.46
N TYR A 401 14.59 -7.97 -26.73
CA TYR A 401 13.74 -8.77 -25.86
C TYR A 401 13.62 -10.19 -26.45
N ASP A 402 14.53 -11.07 -26.04
CA ASP A 402 14.51 -12.48 -26.35
C ASP A 402 14.80 -13.25 -25.06
N ASN A 403 13.88 -14.09 -24.64
CA ASN A 403 13.91 -14.78 -23.36
C ASN A 403 14.13 -13.81 -22.17
N THR A 404 13.33 -12.74 -22.13
CA THR A 404 13.51 -11.62 -21.21
C THR A 404 12.36 -11.56 -20.17
N ALA A 405 12.71 -11.24 -18.92
CA ALA A 405 11.79 -10.76 -17.91
C ALA A 405 11.97 -9.24 -17.74
N LEU A 406 10.96 -8.47 -18.11
CA LEU A 406 10.93 -7.02 -17.92
C LEU A 406 10.17 -6.71 -16.64
N LEU A 407 10.81 -5.98 -15.72
CA LEU A 407 10.25 -5.58 -14.43
C LEU A 407 10.21 -4.05 -14.35
N MET A 408 8.99 -3.48 -14.33
CA MET A 408 8.73 -2.04 -14.21
C MET A 408 8.26 -1.69 -12.81
N MET A 409 9.05 -0.91 -12.06
CA MET A 409 8.81 -0.64 -10.64
C MET A 409 8.65 0.85 -10.37
N THR A 410 7.49 1.25 -9.85
CA THR A 410 7.23 2.66 -9.54
C THR A 410 6.08 2.84 -8.56
N SER A 411 6.17 3.87 -7.73
CA SER A 411 5.04 4.46 -7.00
C SER A 411 4.42 5.68 -7.71
N GLY A 412 5.00 6.06 -8.83
CA GLY A 412 4.52 7.10 -9.75
C GLY A 412 4.06 6.54 -11.09
N THR A 413 4.43 7.20 -12.19
CA THR A 413 4.01 6.84 -13.55
C THR A 413 5.13 6.94 -14.59
N PHE A 414 6.38 7.01 -14.19
CA PHE A 414 7.50 7.33 -15.09
C PHE A 414 7.23 8.59 -15.93
N ASP A 415 6.67 9.63 -15.28
CA ASP A 415 6.28 10.90 -15.92
C ASP A 415 5.14 10.74 -16.96
N GLY A 416 4.07 10.03 -16.58
CA GLY A 416 2.85 9.87 -17.38
C GLY A 416 2.86 8.71 -18.39
N VAL A 417 3.81 7.79 -18.28
CA VAL A 417 3.87 6.60 -19.15
C VAL A 417 2.73 5.64 -18.81
N ASN A 418 1.98 5.22 -19.83
CA ASN A 418 1.07 4.07 -19.70
C ASN A 418 1.89 2.78 -19.68
N ILE A 419 2.31 2.37 -18.47
CA ILE A 419 3.24 1.26 -18.28
C ILE A 419 2.75 -0.05 -18.93
N PRO A 420 1.48 -0.50 -18.77
CA PRO A 420 1.03 -1.73 -19.39
C PRO A 420 1.09 -1.70 -20.94
N GLU A 421 0.72 -0.59 -21.53
CA GLU A 421 0.75 -0.42 -23.00
C GLU A 421 2.19 -0.37 -23.52
N PHE A 422 3.02 0.46 -22.90
CA PHE A 422 4.43 0.61 -23.24
C PHE A 422 5.20 -0.70 -23.09
N ALA A 423 5.00 -1.41 -22.01
CA ALA A 423 5.70 -2.67 -21.75
C ALA A 423 5.31 -3.77 -22.77
N ARG A 424 4.01 -3.85 -23.14
CA ARG A 424 3.56 -4.76 -24.22
C ARG A 424 4.17 -4.43 -25.57
N GLU A 425 4.36 -3.13 -25.86
CA GLU A 425 5.05 -2.70 -27.08
C GLU A 425 6.49 -3.22 -27.15
N LEU A 426 7.21 -3.19 -26.00
CA LEU A 426 8.62 -3.57 -25.94
C LEU A 426 8.86 -5.07 -26.16
N ILE A 427 7.98 -5.94 -25.69
CA ILE A 427 8.19 -7.39 -25.69
C ILE A 427 7.55 -8.11 -26.90
N LYS A 428 6.91 -7.36 -27.80
CA LYS A 428 6.37 -7.88 -29.07
C LYS A 428 7.49 -8.26 -30.04
#